data_df1ae0f5fcf2b92a6173c4a3067b7306
#
_entry.id   df1ae0f5fcf2b92a6173c4a3067b7306
#
_cell.length_a   1.000
_cell.length_b   1.000
_cell.length_c   1.000
_cell.angle_alpha   90.00
_cell.angle_beta   90.00
_cell.angle_gamma   90.00
#
_symmetry.space_group_name_H-M   'P 1'
#
loop_
_entity.id
_entity.type
_entity.pdbx_description
1 polymer ?
#
loop_
_entity_poly.entity_id
_entity_poly.type
_entity_poly.pdbx_seq_one_letter_code
_entity_poly.pdbx_strand_id
1 'polypeptide(L)'
;MSAPVNSMTTLINEKNAVANTTETGKASDTNASKVSSRRKFLGQVGTVLAGGAVFGKGVLASAQSSETTLEGIHVPRPTTDPRVRRCFAIRVGTANAEARIPVPPQTTNGDEGRYRDKCGTYTKGLLQAGIGLVNLHAFRTFKRALDSGNPADFENIIMGGSRRLNGPQGGLAFGLEGCDAVQLGNASCPDNQVYAVVVPPAPALASAAYGTELVELYWASLLRDVAFTDYVLNATAAEAAQELSAMPSYAGPRDNHGNVTPTLLFRGGYPGETIGPYISQLCVIPSFLGAQEMNQQMVTYAAGIDYMMDPATFQQVQNGIDTGLRNQLDPQPRYLNSGRGLGAYTHLDVLYQAYFTAYLVLNTIGVPVNPGNPYADSRTQNGFGTFGQPDFAATVAAIAGFALNCVWYHKWYVHLRHRPESGGAIVRQILTGHGRTLDGRVNDNVLNSMAVQRSFARYGDYFLSQAFPEGSPTHPAYPTGHGVVAGACITILKFFFDGDFVIPHPVVPSSDGLSLVPYTGGDAGQITVNGELNKIAHNISFGHGIHPGIHWRSDTDSSIQLGEALAISVLQDRARTYNERFTVNFTKIDGTTATISNQ
;
A
#
# COMPACT_ATOMS: atom_id res chain seq x y z
N MET A 1 29.04 -25.35 11.95
CA MET A 1 29.34 -25.68 10.54
C MET A 1 28.59 -24.69 9.72
N SER A 2 29.29 -23.71 9.17
CA SER A 2 28.78 -22.55 8.44
C SER A 2 28.42 -22.97 7.02
N ALA A 3 27.16 -22.83 6.64
CA ALA A 3 26.74 -22.89 5.26
C ALA A 3 27.06 -21.55 4.55
N PRO A 4 27.42 -21.55 3.28
CA PRO A 4 27.97 -20.36 2.61
C PRO A 4 26.89 -19.34 2.29
N VAL A 5 27.16 -18.10 2.67
CA VAL A 5 26.37 -16.88 2.42
C VAL A 5 26.15 -16.60 0.91
N ASN A 6 26.85 -17.29 0.02
CA ASN A 6 26.81 -17.05 -1.44
C ASN A 6 25.49 -17.43 -2.14
N SER A 7 24.63 -18.28 -1.56
CA SER A 7 23.40 -18.70 -2.24
C SER A 7 22.28 -17.65 -2.21
N MET A 8 22.25 -16.81 -1.18
CA MET A 8 21.21 -15.81 -1.04
C MET A 8 21.48 -14.55 -1.90
N THR A 9 22.74 -14.19 -2.03
CA THR A 9 23.16 -13.08 -2.92
C THR A 9 22.87 -13.41 -4.40
N THR A 10 22.98 -14.67 -4.79
CA THR A 10 22.66 -15.14 -6.15
C THR A 10 21.15 -15.07 -6.41
N LEU A 11 20.31 -15.43 -5.46
CA LEU A 11 18.85 -15.37 -5.59
C LEU A 11 18.32 -13.92 -5.68
N ILE A 12 18.92 -12.99 -4.96
CA ILE A 12 18.55 -11.56 -5.02
C ILE A 12 18.99 -10.96 -6.36
N ASN A 13 20.17 -11.34 -6.87
CA ASN A 13 20.67 -10.88 -8.17
C ASN A 13 19.89 -11.51 -9.34
N GLU A 14 19.47 -12.77 -9.25
CA GLU A 14 18.67 -13.41 -10.29
C GLU A 14 17.26 -12.81 -10.43
N LYS A 15 16.61 -12.42 -9.33
CA LYS A 15 15.32 -11.71 -9.41
C LYS A 15 15.42 -10.34 -10.07
N ASN A 16 16.56 -9.66 -9.94
CA ASN A 16 16.82 -8.39 -10.62
C ASN A 16 17.35 -8.55 -12.05
N ALA A 17 17.95 -9.72 -12.39
CA ALA A 17 18.52 -10.01 -13.70
C ALA A 17 17.50 -10.58 -14.71
N VAL A 18 16.45 -11.26 -14.26
CA VAL A 18 15.39 -11.82 -15.14
C VAL A 18 14.58 -10.71 -15.86
N ALA A 19 14.73 -9.46 -15.44
CA ALA A 19 14.12 -8.32 -16.14
C ALA A 19 14.92 -7.81 -17.36
N ASN A 20 16.11 -8.35 -17.67
CA ASN A 20 17.02 -7.70 -18.63
C ASN A 20 17.70 -8.63 -19.68
N THR A 21 17.21 -9.83 -19.96
CA THR A 21 17.72 -10.63 -21.08
C THR A 21 16.72 -10.65 -22.24
N THR A 22 16.93 -9.78 -23.21
CA THR A 22 16.39 -9.91 -24.57
C THR A 22 17.33 -10.80 -25.37
N GLU A 23 17.00 -12.04 -25.57
CA GLU A 23 17.64 -12.87 -26.56
C GLU A 23 17.15 -12.52 -27.97
N THR A 24 18.10 -12.11 -28.81
CA THR A 24 17.92 -12.04 -30.26
C THR A 24 18.11 -13.43 -30.85
N GLY A 25 17.02 -14.17 -30.94
CA GLY A 25 16.96 -15.45 -31.63
C GLY A 25 16.01 -15.37 -32.81
N LYS A 26 16.54 -15.50 -34.01
CA LYS A 26 15.76 -15.72 -35.25
C LYS A 26 14.98 -17.03 -35.12
N ALA A 27 13.64 -16.93 -35.00
CA ALA A 27 12.77 -18.09 -35.16
C ALA A 27 11.92 -17.93 -36.42
N SER A 28 11.94 -18.96 -37.23
CA SER A 28 11.29 -19.10 -38.53
C SER A 28 9.78 -19.09 -38.47
N ASP A 29 9.15 -18.53 -39.50
CA ASP A 29 7.72 -18.43 -39.76
C ASP A 29 6.98 -19.77 -39.76
N THR A 30 6.35 -20.16 -38.66
CA THR A 30 5.31 -21.21 -38.66
C THR A 30 4.16 -21.02 -37.66
N ASN A 31 4.00 -19.86 -37.05
CA ASN A 31 2.95 -19.65 -36.03
C ASN A 31 1.88 -18.58 -36.36
N ALA A 32 1.79 -18.12 -37.59
CA ALA A 32 0.81 -17.08 -37.96
C ALA A 32 -0.66 -17.53 -37.94
N SER A 33 -0.95 -18.85 -38.02
CA SER A 33 -2.33 -19.36 -38.10
C SER A 33 -3.03 -19.49 -36.73
N LYS A 34 -2.29 -19.68 -35.63
CA LYS A 34 -2.90 -19.84 -34.29
C LYS A 34 -3.27 -18.51 -33.59
N VAL A 35 -2.61 -17.42 -33.93
CA VAL A 35 -2.90 -16.09 -33.35
C VAL A 35 -4.18 -15.47 -33.93
N SER A 36 -4.50 -15.78 -35.20
CA SER A 36 -5.72 -15.33 -35.86
C SER A 36 -6.99 -15.92 -35.22
N SER A 37 -6.94 -17.15 -34.73
CA SER A 37 -8.10 -17.80 -34.13
C SER A 37 -8.45 -17.25 -32.73
N ARG A 38 -7.46 -16.85 -31.93
CA ARG A 38 -7.70 -16.23 -30.63
C ARG A 38 -8.27 -14.81 -30.71
N ARG A 39 -7.82 -14.01 -31.69
CA ARG A 39 -8.40 -12.66 -31.92
C ARG A 39 -9.85 -12.70 -32.40
N LYS A 40 -10.22 -13.69 -33.22
CA LYS A 40 -11.62 -13.88 -33.64
C LYS A 40 -12.52 -14.31 -32.48
N PHE A 41 -12.01 -15.16 -31.57
CA PHE A 41 -12.75 -15.57 -30.38
C PHE A 41 -13.06 -14.40 -29.45
N LEU A 42 -12.08 -13.55 -29.13
CA LEU A 42 -12.28 -12.36 -28.28
C LEU A 42 -13.20 -11.31 -28.91
N GLY A 43 -13.18 -11.15 -30.24
CA GLY A 43 -14.08 -10.26 -30.94
C GLY A 43 -15.55 -10.71 -30.92
N GLN A 44 -15.81 -12.02 -30.93
CA GLN A 44 -17.17 -12.56 -30.89
C GLN A 44 -17.76 -12.54 -29.46
N VAL A 45 -16.95 -12.76 -28.42
CA VAL A 45 -17.38 -12.62 -27.02
C VAL A 45 -17.72 -11.17 -26.69
N GLY A 46 -16.98 -10.21 -27.21
CA GLY A 46 -17.28 -8.77 -27.05
C GLY A 46 -18.62 -8.34 -27.64
N THR A 47 -19.03 -8.95 -28.74
CA THR A 47 -20.32 -8.61 -29.40
C THR A 47 -21.54 -9.18 -28.65
N VAL A 48 -21.39 -10.29 -27.95
CA VAL A 48 -22.46 -10.88 -27.13
C VAL A 48 -22.65 -10.12 -25.81
N LEU A 49 -21.58 -9.52 -25.27
CA LEU A 49 -21.65 -8.73 -24.04
C LEU A 49 -22.18 -7.31 -24.24
N ALA A 50 -21.99 -6.73 -25.43
CA ALA A 50 -22.52 -5.38 -25.75
C ALA A 50 -24.06 -5.35 -25.93
N GLY A 51 -24.71 -6.52 -26.15
CA GLY A 51 -26.17 -6.65 -26.21
C GLY A 51 -26.87 -6.77 -24.84
N GLY A 52 -26.12 -6.85 -23.74
CA GLY A 52 -26.64 -7.17 -22.40
C GLY A 52 -27.22 -6.00 -21.59
N ALA A 53 -27.28 -4.80 -22.13
CA ALA A 53 -27.73 -3.61 -21.38
C ALA A 53 -29.27 -3.45 -21.29
N VAL A 54 -30.07 -4.43 -21.71
CA VAL A 54 -31.55 -4.36 -21.68
C VAL A 54 -32.16 -5.63 -21.07
N PHE A 55 -31.75 -6.03 -19.88
CA PHE A 55 -32.34 -7.20 -19.26
C PHE A 55 -33.16 -6.88 -18.02
N GLY A 56 -34.44 -6.46 -18.27
CA GLY A 56 -35.52 -6.53 -17.30
C GLY A 56 -35.94 -8.01 -17.02
N LYS A 57 -36.76 -8.19 -16.00
CA LYS A 57 -37.23 -9.48 -15.46
C LYS A 57 -37.70 -10.57 -16.47
N GLY A 58 -37.84 -10.25 -17.76
CA GLY A 58 -38.31 -11.16 -18.80
C GLY A 58 -37.25 -12.08 -19.42
N VAL A 59 -35.94 -11.74 -19.30
CA VAL A 59 -34.89 -12.48 -20.03
C VAL A 59 -34.37 -13.69 -19.25
N LEU A 60 -34.50 -13.70 -17.92
CA LEU A 60 -34.17 -14.90 -17.13
C LEU A 60 -35.09 -16.09 -17.43
N ALA A 61 -36.33 -15.84 -17.88
CA ALA A 61 -37.28 -16.87 -18.26
C ALA A 61 -37.06 -17.46 -19.68
N SER A 62 -36.48 -16.67 -20.60
CA SER A 62 -36.22 -17.10 -21.99
C SER A 62 -34.88 -17.84 -22.18
N ALA A 63 -33.96 -17.75 -21.22
CA ALA A 63 -32.71 -18.50 -21.26
C ALA A 63 -32.88 -20.01 -20.99
N GLN A 64 -34.10 -20.48 -20.69
CA GLN A 64 -34.37 -21.86 -20.39
C GLN A 64 -34.64 -22.75 -21.62
N SER A 65 -34.67 -22.23 -22.85
CA SER A 65 -35.15 -23.00 -24.02
C SER A 65 -34.31 -22.95 -25.29
N SER A 66 -33.15 -22.34 -25.34
CA SER A 66 -32.33 -22.36 -26.57
C SER A 66 -30.89 -22.82 -26.33
N GLU A 67 -30.50 -23.90 -27.03
CA GLU A 67 -29.14 -24.30 -27.21
C GLU A 67 -28.45 -23.22 -28.08
N THR A 68 -27.55 -22.44 -27.50
CA THR A 68 -26.71 -21.51 -28.27
C THR A 68 -25.41 -22.22 -28.60
N THR A 69 -25.24 -22.66 -29.83
CA THR A 69 -23.97 -23.17 -30.36
C THR A 69 -23.17 -21.98 -30.91
N LEU A 70 -22.04 -21.67 -30.28
CA LEU A 70 -21.00 -20.81 -30.84
C LEU A 70 -19.97 -21.73 -31.49
N GLU A 71 -19.96 -21.80 -32.84
CA GLU A 71 -18.97 -22.50 -33.69
C GLU A 71 -18.03 -23.50 -32.95
N GLY A 72 -18.56 -24.67 -32.57
CA GLY A 72 -17.79 -25.75 -31.95
C GLY A 72 -17.57 -25.64 -30.44
N ILE A 73 -18.10 -24.62 -29.76
CA ILE A 73 -18.07 -24.52 -28.31
C ILE A 73 -19.40 -25.00 -27.76
N HIS A 74 -19.39 -26.15 -27.11
CA HIS A 74 -20.55 -26.63 -26.36
C HIS A 74 -20.70 -25.81 -25.09
N VAL A 75 -21.67 -24.90 -25.05
CA VAL A 75 -22.05 -24.21 -23.81
C VAL A 75 -22.97 -25.16 -23.02
N PRO A 76 -22.52 -25.68 -21.85
CA PRO A 76 -23.36 -26.57 -21.04
C PRO A 76 -24.65 -25.85 -20.68
N ARG A 77 -25.77 -26.60 -20.66
CA ARG A 77 -27.04 -26.09 -20.12
C ARG A 77 -26.80 -25.58 -18.69
N PRO A 78 -27.45 -24.48 -18.28
CA PRO A 78 -27.38 -24.03 -16.90
C PRO A 78 -27.72 -25.19 -15.98
N THR A 79 -26.82 -25.51 -15.04
CA THR A 79 -27.03 -26.61 -14.12
C THR A 79 -28.35 -26.46 -13.35
N THR A 80 -29.02 -27.59 -13.11
CA THR A 80 -30.19 -27.66 -12.23
C THR A 80 -29.80 -27.68 -10.74
N ASP A 81 -28.52 -27.82 -10.41
CA ASP A 81 -28.04 -27.85 -9.03
C ASP A 81 -28.42 -26.54 -8.30
N PRO A 82 -29.16 -26.65 -7.18
CA PRO A 82 -29.64 -25.47 -6.45
C PRO A 82 -28.48 -24.59 -5.92
N ARG A 83 -27.32 -25.16 -5.57
CA ARG A 83 -26.17 -24.42 -5.04
C ARG A 83 -25.50 -23.57 -6.13
N VAL A 84 -25.37 -24.16 -7.34
CA VAL A 84 -24.82 -23.42 -8.49
C VAL A 84 -25.76 -22.28 -8.89
N ARG A 85 -27.08 -22.51 -8.90
CA ARG A 85 -28.06 -21.45 -9.15
C ARG A 85 -28.01 -20.35 -8.09
N ARG A 86 -27.89 -20.73 -6.80
CA ARG A 86 -27.72 -19.76 -5.70
C ARG A 86 -26.45 -18.95 -5.85
N CYS A 87 -25.31 -19.60 -6.14
CA CYS A 87 -24.04 -18.92 -6.38
C CYS A 87 -24.14 -17.88 -7.53
N PHE A 88 -24.73 -18.28 -8.65
CA PHE A 88 -24.97 -17.37 -9.77
C PHE A 88 -25.87 -16.18 -9.38
N ALA A 89 -26.98 -16.45 -8.68
CA ALA A 89 -27.91 -15.43 -8.23
C ALA A 89 -27.24 -14.41 -7.28
N ILE A 90 -26.38 -14.88 -6.36
CA ILE A 90 -25.62 -14.01 -5.46
C ILE A 90 -24.68 -13.09 -6.27
N ARG A 91 -23.88 -13.65 -7.18
CA ARG A 91 -22.94 -12.86 -8.01
C ARG A 91 -23.65 -11.81 -8.85
N VAL A 92 -24.72 -12.20 -9.53
CA VAL A 92 -25.53 -11.26 -10.33
C VAL A 92 -26.20 -10.21 -9.45
N GLY A 93 -26.72 -10.63 -8.29
CA GLY A 93 -27.35 -9.73 -7.32
C GLY A 93 -26.37 -8.68 -6.78
N THR A 94 -25.16 -9.10 -6.42
CA THR A 94 -24.08 -8.22 -5.95
C THR A 94 -23.66 -7.25 -7.05
N ALA A 95 -23.35 -7.73 -8.25
CA ALA A 95 -22.94 -6.89 -9.37
C ALA A 95 -24.04 -5.86 -9.74
N ASN A 96 -25.32 -6.25 -9.71
CA ASN A 96 -26.44 -5.33 -9.95
C ASN A 96 -26.62 -4.30 -8.82
N ALA A 97 -26.33 -4.65 -7.58
CA ALA A 97 -26.35 -3.70 -6.47
C ALA A 97 -25.25 -2.66 -6.63
N GLU A 98 -24.04 -3.09 -6.90
CA GLU A 98 -22.87 -2.23 -7.12
C GLU A 98 -23.06 -1.28 -8.31
N ALA A 99 -23.56 -1.77 -9.44
CA ALA A 99 -23.80 -0.96 -10.63
C ALA A 99 -24.82 0.18 -10.43
N ARG A 100 -25.60 0.16 -9.33
CA ARG A 100 -26.56 1.20 -8.97
C ARG A 100 -25.99 2.27 -8.06
N ILE A 101 -24.79 2.08 -7.53
CA ILE A 101 -24.17 3.03 -6.62
C ILE A 101 -23.63 4.20 -7.43
N PRO A 102 -24.04 5.45 -7.14
CA PRO A 102 -23.48 6.61 -7.81
C PRO A 102 -21.99 6.73 -7.50
N VAL A 103 -21.15 6.82 -8.52
CA VAL A 103 -19.73 7.12 -8.33
C VAL A 103 -19.59 8.60 -7.97
N PRO A 104 -19.05 8.96 -6.81
CA PRO A 104 -18.86 10.35 -6.45
C PRO A 104 -17.78 11.00 -7.32
N PRO A 105 -17.86 12.32 -7.57
CA PRO A 105 -16.79 13.05 -8.24
C PRO A 105 -15.47 12.87 -7.47
N GLN A 106 -14.43 12.49 -8.19
CA GLN A 106 -13.10 12.39 -7.60
C GLN A 106 -12.49 13.78 -7.46
N THR A 107 -12.06 14.14 -6.25
CA THR A 107 -11.46 15.44 -5.96
C THR A 107 -9.96 15.32 -5.87
N THR A 108 -9.22 16.10 -6.68
CA THR A 108 -7.76 16.20 -6.62
C THR A 108 -7.33 17.47 -5.91
N ASN A 109 -6.03 17.59 -5.58
CA ASN A 109 -5.48 18.84 -5.02
C ASN A 109 -5.33 19.97 -6.05
N GLY A 110 -5.59 19.69 -7.33
CA GLY A 110 -5.55 20.66 -8.43
C GLY A 110 -4.15 21.03 -8.93
N ASP A 111 -3.07 20.47 -8.39
CA ASP A 111 -1.69 20.85 -8.74
C ASP A 111 -1.35 20.55 -10.20
N GLU A 112 -1.87 19.44 -10.79
CA GLU A 112 -1.65 19.12 -12.21
C GLU A 112 -2.11 20.23 -13.13
N GLY A 113 -3.27 20.83 -12.86
CA GLY A 113 -3.83 21.93 -13.64
C GLY A 113 -3.20 23.28 -13.31
N ARG A 114 -2.87 23.50 -12.03
CA ARG A 114 -2.33 24.78 -11.53
C ARG A 114 -0.94 25.08 -12.08
N TYR A 115 -0.06 24.05 -12.14
CA TYR A 115 1.33 24.24 -12.54
C TYR A 115 1.59 23.74 -13.96
N ARG A 116 1.86 24.68 -14.89
CA ARG A 116 2.08 24.35 -16.31
C ARG A 116 3.30 23.46 -16.53
N ASP A 117 4.33 23.60 -15.72
CA ASP A 117 5.57 22.81 -15.75
C ASP A 117 5.43 21.45 -15.02
N LYS A 118 4.24 21.16 -14.48
CA LYS A 118 3.92 19.89 -13.80
C LYS A 118 4.70 19.62 -12.52
N CYS A 119 5.30 20.63 -11.88
CA CYS A 119 5.81 20.47 -10.52
C CYS A 119 4.61 20.11 -9.59
N GLY A 120 4.82 19.24 -8.62
CA GLY A 120 3.72 18.69 -7.80
C GLY A 120 3.02 17.47 -8.40
N THR A 121 3.23 17.18 -9.70
CA THR A 121 2.64 16.04 -10.41
C THR A 121 3.69 14.93 -10.60
N TYR A 122 3.25 13.68 -10.67
CA TYR A 122 4.13 12.53 -10.92
C TYR A 122 4.73 12.56 -12.33
N THR A 123 6.07 12.49 -12.40
CA THR A 123 6.81 12.56 -13.66
C THR A 123 8.04 11.65 -13.71
N LYS A 124 8.34 10.91 -12.63
CA LYS A 124 9.50 10.02 -12.57
C LYS A 124 9.44 8.93 -13.63
N GLY A 125 10.58 8.67 -14.28
CA GLY A 125 10.69 7.75 -15.41
C GLY A 125 10.45 8.40 -16.77
N LEU A 126 9.72 9.52 -16.85
CA LEU A 126 9.57 10.29 -18.07
C LEU A 126 10.85 11.09 -18.36
N LEU A 127 11.07 11.46 -19.61
CA LEU A 127 12.17 12.36 -19.97
C LEU A 127 12.07 13.67 -19.19
N GLN A 128 13.09 14.00 -18.42
CA GLN A 128 13.18 15.23 -17.64
C GLN A 128 13.83 16.36 -18.44
N ALA A 129 13.39 17.60 -18.23
CA ALA A 129 13.98 18.81 -18.80
C ALA A 129 15.03 19.44 -17.86
N GLY A 130 14.99 19.11 -16.58
CA GLY A 130 15.88 19.62 -15.54
C GLY A 130 15.54 19.05 -14.17
N ILE A 131 16.25 19.48 -13.13
CA ILE A 131 16.02 19.00 -11.77
C ILE A 131 14.60 19.37 -11.32
N GLY A 132 13.79 18.36 -11.03
CA GLY A 132 12.41 18.51 -10.59
C GLY A 132 11.41 18.95 -11.67
N LEU A 133 11.82 19.01 -12.94
CA LEU A 133 11.00 19.47 -14.05
C LEU A 133 11.00 18.46 -15.20
N VAL A 134 9.82 18.07 -15.66
CA VAL A 134 9.62 17.12 -16.78
C VAL A 134 9.67 17.82 -18.15
N ASN A 135 10.09 17.09 -19.18
CA ASN A 135 9.86 17.50 -20.55
C ASN A 135 8.35 17.46 -20.86
N LEU A 136 7.76 18.60 -21.20
CA LEU A 136 6.32 18.74 -21.39
C LEU A 136 5.77 17.91 -22.56
N HIS A 137 6.61 17.58 -23.55
CA HIS A 137 6.18 16.68 -24.63
C HIS A 137 6.08 15.25 -24.12
N ALA A 138 7.05 14.80 -23.34
CA ALA A 138 6.99 13.48 -22.67
C ALA A 138 5.77 13.37 -21.74
N PHE A 139 5.49 14.41 -20.95
CA PHE A 139 4.29 14.44 -20.11
C PHE A 139 2.99 14.33 -20.92
N ARG A 140 2.89 15.00 -22.08
CA ARG A 140 1.71 14.88 -22.94
C ARG A 140 1.50 13.47 -23.50
N THR A 141 2.58 12.75 -23.86
CA THR A 141 2.45 11.35 -24.30
C THR A 141 1.97 10.44 -23.18
N PHE A 142 2.48 10.65 -21.96
CA PHE A 142 2.06 9.94 -20.76
C PHE A 142 0.57 10.23 -20.43
N LYS A 143 0.17 11.48 -20.39
CA LYS A 143 -1.22 11.86 -20.09
C LYS A 143 -2.20 11.31 -21.12
N ARG A 144 -1.83 11.35 -22.42
CA ARG A 144 -2.62 10.74 -23.50
C ARG A 144 -2.85 9.23 -23.25
N ALA A 145 -1.82 8.50 -22.84
CA ALA A 145 -1.95 7.06 -22.55
C ALA A 145 -2.93 6.80 -21.41
N LEU A 146 -2.87 7.60 -20.32
CA LEU A 146 -3.82 7.48 -19.22
C LEU A 146 -5.24 7.84 -19.64
N ASP A 147 -5.43 8.91 -20.41
CA ASP A 147 -6.76 9.38 -20.81
C ASP A 147 -7.44 8.43 -21.82
N SER A 148 -6.66 7.78 -22.69
CA SER A 148 -7.18 6.83 -23.68
C SER A 148 -7.39 5.43 -23.13
N GLY A 149 -6.58 5.00 -22.14
CA GLY A 149 -6.51 3.60 -21.67
C GLY A 149 -6.07 2.61 -22.75
N ASN A 150 -5.70 3.09 -23.95
CA ASN A 150 -5.34 2.22 -25.07
C ASN A 150 -3.93 1.63 -24.88
N PRO A 151 -3.75 0.30 -24.89
CA PRO A 151 -2.43 -0.33 -24.74
C PRO A 151 -1.36 0.22 -25.69
N ALA A 152 -1.71 0.59 -26.92
CA ALA A 152 -0.77 1.16 -27.88
C ALA A 152 -0.24 2.55 -27.49
N ASP A 153 -1.03 3.35 -26.78
CA ASP A 153 -0.58 4.66 -26.32
C ASP A 153 0.41 4.54 -25.16
N PHE A 154 0.30 3.50 -24.31
CA PHE A 154 1.28 3.23 -23.25
C PHE A 154 2.66 2.89 -23.83
N GLU A 155 2.73 2.18 -24.95
CA GLU A 155 4.01 1.86 -25.63
C GLU A 155 4.64 3.10 -26.31
N ASN A 156 3.89 4.19 -26.48
CA ASN A 156 4.36 5.43 -27.09
C ASN A 156 4.76 6.51 -26.06
N ILE A 157 4.79 6.19 -24.76
CA ILE A 157 5.24 7.13 -23.73
C ILE A 157 6.74 7.41 -23.89
N ILE A 158 7.09 8.69 -23.93
CA ILE A 158 8.50 9.12 -24.01
C ILE A 158 9.15 8.99 -22.64
N MET A 159 9.96 7.95 -22.48
CA MET A 159 10.73 7.66 -21.28
C MET A 159 12.06 8.40 -21.29
N GLY A 160 12.61 8.69 -20.10
CA GLY A 160 13.93 9.30 -19.94
C GLY A 160 15.07 8.29 -19.89
N GLY A 161 14.80 7.06 -19.48
CA GLY A 161 15.75 5.96 -19.34
C GLY A 161 15.11 4.58 -19.57
N SER A 162 15.77 3.53 -19.11
CA SER A 162 15.35 2.14 -19.31
C SER A 162 14.37 1.63 -18.23
N ARG A 163 14.23 2.33 -17.10
CA ARG A 163 13.35 1.93 -16.02
C ARG A 163 11.89 2.18 -16.41
N ARG A 164 11.08 1.13 -16.35
CA ARG A 164 9.67 1.15 -16.77
C ARG A 164 8.75 1.70 -15.68
N LEU A 165 7.60 2.23 -16.08
CA LEU A 165 6.50 2.56 -15.16
C LEU A 165 5.89 1.28 -14.57
N ASN A 166 5.53 1.32 -13.30
CA ASN A 166 4.91 0.17 -12.63
C ASN A 166 3.44 0.03 -13.04
N GLY A 167 3.20 -0.61 -14.16
CA GLY A 167 1.94 -1.11 -14.67
C GLY A 167 0.72 -0.18 -14.55
N PRO A 168 0.69 1.01 -15.19
CA PRO A 168 -0.46 1.91 -15.10
C PRO A 168 -1.77 1.26 -15.59
N GLN A 169 -1.71 0.36 -16.56
CA GLN A 169 -2.90 -0.37 -17.07
C GLN A 169 -3.57 -1.23 -15.99
N GLY A 170 -2.82 -1.65 -14.96
CA GLY A 170 -3.37 -2.40 -13.81
C GLY A 170 -4.43 -1.63 -13.02
N GLY A 171 -4.43 -0.29 -13.07
CA GLY A 171 -5.48 0.54 -12.47
C GLY A 171 -6.84 0.47 -13.19
N LEU A 172 -6.88 -0.09 -14.40
CA LEU A 172 -8.12 -0.35 -15.15
C LEU A 172 -8.61 -1.81 -15.00
N ALA A 173 -7.94 -2.62 -14.18
CA ALA A 173 -8.36 -3.98 -13.89
C ALA A 173 -9.46 -4.00 -12.83
N PHE A 174 -10.39 -4.93 -12.97
CA PHE A 174 -11.48 -5.17 -12.02
C PHE A 174 -11.32 -6.53 -11.35
N GLY A 175 -11.70 -6.62 -10.06
CA GLY A 175 -11.93 -7.91 -9.40
C GLY A 175 -13.27 -8.50 -9.80
N LEU A 176 -13.39 -9.84 -9.80
CA LEU A 176 -14.67 -10.52 -10.01
C LEU A 176 -15.56 -10.54 -8.76
N GLU A 177 -15.10 -9.98 -7.65
CA GLU A 177 -15.68 -10.08 -6.32
C GLU A 177 -16.13 -8.73 -5.76
N GLY A 178 -16.80 -7.93 -6.60
CA GLY A 178 -17.64 -6.84 -6.13
C GLY A 178 -16.92 -5.64 -5.50
N CYS A 179 -15.74 -5.25 -5.98
CA CYS A 179 -15.01 -4.09 -5.46
C CYS A 179 -15.12 -2.84 -6.35
N ASP A 180 -15.93 -2.87 -7.39
CA ASP A 180 -15.96 -1.84 -8.42
C ASP A 180 -16.35 -0.47 -7.86
N ALA A 181 -17.33 -0.42 -6.97
CA ALA A 181 -17.77 0.81 -6.34
C ALA A 181 -16.71 1.41 -5.41
N VAL A 182 -16.00 0.60 -4.64
CA VAL A 182 -14.90 1.05 -3.78
C VAL A 182 -13.72 1.51 -4.63
N GLN A 183 -13.40 0.79 -5.68
CA GLN A 183 -12.36 1.16 -6.63
C GLN A 183 -12.62 2.53 -7.25
N LEU A 184 -13.87 2.87 -7.51
CA LEU A 184 -14.30 4.15 -8.04
C LEU A 184 -14.59 5.21 -6.95
N GLY A 185 -14.30 4.93 -5.69
CA GLY A 185 -14.49 5.85 -4.57
C GLY A 185 -15.82 5.70 -3.83
N ASN A 186 -16.55 4.60 -4.05
CA ASN A 186 -17.78 4.29 -3.34
C ASN A 186 -17.80 2.84 -2.88
N ALA A 187 -18.14 2.62 -1.59
CA ALA A 187 -18.47 1.31 -1.06
C ALA A 187 -19.90 1.34 -0.52
N SER A 188 -20.71 0.35 -0.85
CA SER A 188 -22.03 0.21 -0.28
C SER A 188 -22.19 -1.06 0.51
N CYS A 189 -22.98 -0.97 1.58
CA CYS A 189 -23.50 -2.08 2.32
C CYS A 189 -24.93 -2.46 1.88
N PRO A 190 -25.34 -3.74 1.99
CA PRO A 190 -26.71 -4.17 1.75
C PRO A 190 -27.78 -3.46 2.60
N ASP A 191 -27.41 -2.93 3.75
CA ASP A 191 -28.29 -2.29 4.72
C ASP A 191 -28.54 -0.79 4.47
N ASN A 192 -28.33 -0.30 3.24
CA ASN A 192 -28.45 1.11 2.87
C ASN A 192 -27.48 2.06 3.61
N GLN A 193 -26.50 1.56 4.32
CA GLN A 193 -25.39 2.38 4.83
C GLN A 193 -24.35 2.53 3.72
N VAL A 194 -24.38 3.67 3.05
CA VAL A 194 -23.38 4.04 2.05
C VAL A 194 -22.09 4.40 2.80
N TYR A 195 -21.11 3.50 2.80
CA TYR A 195 -19.75 3.86 3.14
C TYR A 195 -19.09 4.48 1.91
N ALA A 196 -19.41 5.72 1.64
CA ALA A 196 -18.68 6.48 0.65
C ALA A 196 -17.29 6.78 1.20
N VAL A 197 -16.28 6.02 0.80
CA VAL A 197 -14.90 6.39 1.05
C VAL A 197 -14.48 7.33 -0.05
N VAL A 198 -14.76 8.59 0.16
CA VAL A 198 -14.14 9.64 -0.64
C VAL A 198 -12.69 9.72 -0.19
N VAL A 199 -11.77 9.27 -1.05
CA VAL A 199 -10.34 9.49 -0.83
C VAL A 199 -10.12 11.02 -0.87
N PRO A 200 -9.73 11.66 0.25
CA PRO A 200 -9.58 13.10 0.28
C PRO A 200 -8.48 13.56 -0.68
N PRO A 201 -8.51 14.79 -1.20
CA PRO A 201 -7.39 15.29 -1.98
C PRO A 201 -6.12 15.36 -1.12
N ALA A 202 -4.99 14.97 -1.70
CA ALA A 202 -3.70 15.12 -1.03
C ALA A 202 -3.39 16.60 -0.76
N PRO A 203 -2.60 16.95 0.28
CA PRO A 203 -2.18 18.32 0.50
C PRO A 203 -1.56 18.94 -0.77
N ALA A 204 -2.04 20.14 -1.14
CA ALA A 204 -1.54 20.86 -2.30
C ALA A 204 -0.11 21.38 -2.06
N LEU A 205 0.70 21.45 -3.09
CA LEU A 205 2.13 21.80 -3.04
C LEU A 205 2.44 23.08 -2.25
N ALA A 206 1.60 24.12 -2.39
CA ALA A 206 1.80 25.40 -1.68
C ALA A 206 1.23 25.42 -0.25
N SER A 207 0.58 24.35 0.21
CA SER A 207 -0.07 24.33 1.53
C SER A 207 0.94 24.15 2.67
N ALA A 208 0.59 24.69 3.85
CA ALA A 208 1.36 24.44 5.07
C ALA A 208 1.40 22.95 5.45
N ALA A 209 0.33 22.21 5.17
CA ALA A 209 0.27 20.76 5.40
C ALA A 209 1.30 20.01 4.56
N TYR A 210 1.42 20.32 3.26
CA TYR A 210 2.46 19.75 2.40
C TYR A 210 3.87 20.04 2.93
N GLY A 211 4.14 21.31 3.29
CA GLY A 211 5.44 21.70 3.85
C GLY A 211 5.76 20.97 5.15
N THR A 212 4.78 20.80 6.03
CA THR A 212 4.95 20.07 7.29
C THR A 212 5.24 18.58 7.06
N GLU A 213 4.57 17.94 6.12
CA GLU A 213 4.89 16.54 5.75
C GLU A 213 6.32 16.42 5.21
N LEU A 214 6.77 17.38 4.42
CA LEU A 214 8.13 17.37 3.90
C LEU A 214 9.19 17.59 5.02
N VAL A 215 8.91 18.46 6.00
CA VAL A 215 9.75 18.61 7.20
C VAL A 215 9.83 17.31 8.00
N GLU A 216 8.70 16.62 8.19
CA GLU A 216 8.69 15.31 8.85
C GLU A 216 9.57 14.30 8.11
N LEU A 217 9.54 14.28 6.78
CA LEU A 217 10.38 13.40 5.97
C LEU A 217 11.87 13.70 6.08
N TYR A 218 12.26 14.99 6.14
CA TYR A 218 13.65 15.37 6.41
C TYR A 218 14.09 14.87 7.79
N TRP A 219 13.29 15.04 8.85
CA TRP A 219 13.61 14.49 10.17
C TRP A 219 13.68 12.97 10.17
N ALA A 220 12.74 12.29 9.51
CA ALA A 220 12.76 10.84 9.41
C ALA A 220 14.03 10.34 8.71
N SER A 221 14.50 11.06 7.68
CA SER A 221 15.73 10.71 6.97
C SER A 221 16.98 10.86 7.85
N LEU A 222 17.02 11.85 8.72
CA LEU A 222 18.12 12.10 9.66
C LEU A 222 18.15 11.08 10.81
N LEU A 223 16.97 10.55 11.19
CA LEU A 223 16.79 9.59 12.28
C LEU A 223 16.68 8.13 11.81
N ARG A 224 16.81 7.89 10.51
CA ARG A 224 16.58 6.58 9.89
C ARG A 224 17.36 5.43 10.54
N ASP A 225 18.58 5.70 10.99
CA ASP A 225 19.49 4.72 11.58
C ASP A 225 19.44 4.65 13.11
N VAL A 226 18.70 5.55 13.75
CA VAL A 226 18.53 5.56 15.21
C VAL A 226 17.50 4.51 15.60
N ALA A 227 17.83 3.68 16.59
CA ALA A 227 16.86 2.72 17.12
C ALA A 227 15.68 3.46 17.79
N PHE A 228 14.46 2.97 17.58
CA PHE A 228 13.27 3.61 18.16
C PHE A 228 13.29 3.68 19.69
N THR A 229 13.95 2.73 20.34
CA THR A 229 14.19 2.75 21.80
C THR A 229 15.07 3.89 22.27
N ASP A 230 15.95 4.38 21.39
CA ASP A 230 16.94 5.40 21.72
C ASP A 230 16.43 6.83 21.45
N TYR A 231 15.25 6.98 20.83
CA TYR A 231 14.67 8.30 20.51
C TYR A 231 14.54 9.18 21.75
N VAL A 232 14.19 8.60 22.91
CA VAL A 232 14.02 9.35 24.17
C VAL A 232 15.27 10.13 24.58
N LEU A 233 16.46 9.58 24.32
CA LEU A 233 17.74 10.17 24.69
C LEU A 233 18.47 10.83 23.50
N ASN A 234 17.89 10.77 22.30
CA ASN A 234 18.55 11.26 21.10
C ASN A 234 18.27 12.75 20.90
N ALA A 235 19.33 13.56 20.82
CA ALA A 235 19.22 15.01 20.64
C ALA A 235 18.53 15.41 19.33
N THR A 236 18.78 14.69 18.22
CA THR A 236 18.12 14.95 16.93
C THR A 236 16.62 14.62 16.99
N ALA A 237 16.24 13.58 17.73
CA ALA A 237 14.82 13.27 17.96
C ALA A 237 14.13 14.34 18.82
N ALA A 238 14.83 14.91 19.81
CA ALA A 238 14.31 16.02 20.60
C ALA A 238 14.11 17.29 19.75
N GLU A 239 15.06 17.63 18.86
CA GLU A 239 14.93 18.74 17.90
C GLU A 239 13.76 18.52 16.94
N ALA A 240 13.61 17.31 16.39
CA ALA A 240 12.49 16.93 15.52
C ALA A 240 11.14 17.09 16.23
N ALA A 241 11.03 16.59 17.45
CA ALA A 241 9.84 16.70 18.27
C ALA A 241 9.48 18.16 18.56
N GLN A 242 10.46 18.99 18.89
CA GLN A 242 10.28 20.42 19.14
C GLN A 242 9.77 21.16 17.89
N GLU A 243 10.40 20.93 16.71
CA GLU A 243 10.00 21.62 15.49
C GLU A 243 8.59 21.18 15.04
N LEU A 244 8.31 19.88 15.05
CA LEU A 244 6.99 19.36 14.67
C LEU A 244 5.89 19.76 15.66
N SER A 245 6.22 19.94 16.94
CA SER A 245 5.27 20.52 17.93
C SER A 245 4.83 21.93 17.55
N ALA A 246 5.75 22.72 17.04
CA ALA A 246 5.48 24.11 16.63
C ALA A 246 4.72 24.22 15.29
N MET A 247 4.50 23.12 14.58
CA MET A 247 3.78 23.10 13.29
C MET A 247 2.31 22.74 13.47
N PRO A 248 1.36 23.68 13.31
CA PRO A 248 -0.07 23.39 13.50
C PRO A 248 -0.63 22.36 12.52
N SER A 249 -0.02 22.24 11.33
CA SER A 249 -0.43 21.30 10.28
C SER A 249 0.17 19.89 10.45
N TYR A 250 0.92 19.62 11.51
CA TYR A 250 1.43 18.29 11.79
C TYR A 250 0.27 17.34 12.14
N ALA A 251 0.11 16.29 11.34
CA ALA A 251 -0.98 15.32 11.46
C ALA A 251 -0.63 14.09 12.31
N GLY A 252 0.61 13.98 12.80
CA GLY A 252 1.00 12.89 13.71
C GLY A 252 0.48 13.07 15.14
N PRO A 253 0.64 12.05 16.00
CA PRO A 253 0.12 12.08 17.36
C PRO A 253 0.83 13.12 18.23
N ARG A 254 0.06 13.64 19.21
CA ARG A 254 0.52 14.60 20.22
C ARG A 254 0.15 14.07 21.60
N ASP A 255 0.89 14.49 22.60
CA ASP A 255 0.59 14.21 24.00
C ASP A 255 -0.64 15.00 24.49
N ASN A 256 -1.03 14.77 25.74
CA ASN A 256 -2.17 15.45 26.37
C ASN A 256 -1.98 16.98 26.52
N HIS A 257 -0.77 17.49 26.30
CA HIS A 257 -0.44 18.92 26.31
C HIS A 257 -0.35 19.51 24.89
N GLY A 258 -0.61 18.70 23.86
CA GLY A 258 -0.55 19.10 22.47
C GLY A 258 0.86 19.09 21.88
N ASN A 259 1.85 18.52 22.57
CA ASN A 259 3.23 18.46 22.09
C ASN A 259 3.50 17.13 21.38
N VAL A 260 4.39 17.18 20.38
CA VAL A 260 5.05 15.99 19.87
C VAL A 260 6.21 15.66 20.81
N THR A 261 6.34 14.41 21.20
CA THR A 261 7.48 13.94 22.00
C THR A 261 8.35 13.02 21.17
N PRO A 262 9.63 12.78 21.53
CA PRO A 262 10.48 11.83 20.80
C PRO A 262 9.84 10.44 20.63
N THR A 263 9.07 9.96 21.60
CA THR A 263 8.39 8.66 21.55
C THR A 263 7.16 8.64 20.63
N LEU A 264 6.64 9.79 20.24
CA LEU A 264 5.50 9.94 19.32
C LEU A 264 5.91 10.21 17.87
N LEU A 265 7.20 10.50 17.62
CA LEU A 265 7.71 10.74 16.27
C LEU A 265 7.42 9.55 15.35
N PHE A 266 6.92 9.86 14.15
CA PHE A 266 6.67 8.91 13.07
C PHE A 266 5.72 7.75 13.43
N ARG A 267 4.88 7.91 14.47
CA ARG A 267 3.77 7.00 14.76
C ARG A 267 2.50 7.43 14.06
N GLY A 268 1.58 6.50 13.88
CA GLY A 268 0.19 6.78 13.52
C GLY A 268 -0.62 7.27 14.73
N GLY A 269 -1.84 7.74 14.46
CA GLY A 269 -2.73 8.34 15.46
C GLY A 269 -3.98 7.52 15.78
N TYR A 270 -4.11 6.31 15.28
CA TYR A 270 -5.27 5.47 15.58
C TYR A 270 -5.18 4.83 16.98
N PRO A 271 -6.33 4.42 17.56
CA PRO A 271 -6.37 3.80 18.89
C PRO A 271 -5.36 2.65 19.04
N GLY A 272 -4.59 2.67 20.13
CA GLY A 272 -3.58 1.67 20.47
C GLY A 272 -2.21 1.86 19.83
N GLU A 273 -2.05 2.70 18.81
CA GLU A 273 -0.77 2.86 18.11
C GLU A 273 0.33 3.50 18.96
N THR A 274 -0.04 4.36 19.89
CA THR A 274 0.89 5.01 20.82
C THR A 274 1.13 4.20 22.10
N ILE A 275 0.42 3.07 22.29
CA ILE A 275 0.59 2.15 23.40
C ILE A 275 1.75 1.20 23.14
N GLY A 276 2.60 0.99 24.15
CA GLY A 276 3.72 0.02 24.06
C GLY A 276 4.87 0.44 23.13
N PRO A 277 5.72 -0.52 22.74
CA PRO A 277 6.85 -0.29 21.85
C PRO A 277 6.45 0.31 20.51
N TYR A 278 7.41 0.95 19.82
CA TYR A 278 7.19 1.52 18.48
C TYR A 278 6.77 0.43 17.48
N ILE A 279 7.52 -0.66 17.43
CA ILE A 279 7.26 -1.79 16.53
C ILE A 279 6.15 -2.67 17.14
N SER A 280 5.17 -3.01 16.32
CA SER A 280 4.10 -3.94 16.68
C SER A 280 4.66 -5.30 17.14
N GLN A 281 4.05 -5.85 18.17
CA GLN A 281 4.34 -7.21 18.67
C GLN A 281 4.21 -8.27 17.57
N LEU A 282 3.31 -8.02 16.61
CA LEU A 282 3.06 -8.91 15.48
C LEU A 282 4.23 -8.95 14.48
N CYS A 283 5.18 -8.01 14.55
CA CYS A 283 6.40 -7.98 13.74
C CYS A 283 7.65 -8.52 14.44
N VAL A 284 7.56 -8.87 15.73
CA VAL A 284 8.76 -9.25 16.51
C VAL A 284 8.60 -10.57 17.24
N ILE A 285 7.38 -10.95 17.67
CA ILE A 285 7.15 -12.23 18.35
C ILE A 285 7.39 -13.39 17.36
N PRO A 286 8.26 -14.38 17.70
CA PRO A 286 8.45 -15.57 16.86
C PRO A 286 7.14 -16.33 16.61
N SER A 287 7.05 -16.97 15.47
CA SER A 287 5.83 -17.70 15.07
C SER A 287 6.16 -18.99 14.31
N PHE A 288 5.12 -19.73 13.91
CA PHE A 288 5.26 -20.95 13.14
C PHE A 288 4.49 -20.88 11.83
N LEU A 289 5.12 -21.27 10.73
CA LEU A 289 4.47 -21.59 9.46
C LEU A 289 4.37 -23.11 9.32
N GLY A 290 3.28 -23.68 9.74
CA GLY A 290 3.17 -25.13 9.92
C GLY A 290 4.17 -25.62 10.97
N ALA A 291 5.09 -26.51 10.59
CA ALA A 291 6.16 -27.01 11.45
C ALA A 291 7.47 -26.16 11.39
N GLN A 292 7.48 -25.12 10.58
CA GLN A 292 8.66 -24.28 10.39
C GLN A 292 8.64 -23.10 11.37
N GLU A 293 9.67 -23.00 12.19
CA GLU A 293 9.86 -21.85 13.09
C GLU A 293 10.33 -20.61 12.32
N MET A 294 9.77 -19.45 12.66
CA MET A 294 10.09 -18.13 12.12
C MET A 294 10.49 -17.21 13.27
N ASN A 295 11.78 -16.88 13.36
CA ASN A 295 12.32 -16.04 14.44
C ASN A 295 12.14 -14.54 14.24
N GLN A 296 11.62 -14.09 13.10
CA GLN A 296 11.40 -12.69 12.73
C GLN A 296 12.64 -11.78 12.67
N GLN A 297 13.83 -12.31 12.76
CA GLN A 297 15.04 -11.59 12.37
C GLN A 297 15.14 -11.57 10.84
N MET A 298 15.49 -10.43 10.28
CA MET A 298 15.49 -10.23 8.84
C MET A 298 16.73 -9.52 8.35
N VAL A 299 17.00 -9.66 7.06
CA VAL A 299 18.05 -8.92 6.38
C VAL A 299 17.66 -7.42 6.38
N THR A 300 18.61 -6.56 6.74
CA THR A 300 18.46 -5.10 6.69
C THR A 300 19.57 -4.47 5.86
N TYR A 301 19.49 -3.16 5.64
CA TYR A 301 20.52 -2.41 4.93
C TYR A 301 21.54 -1.84 5.92
N ALA A 302 22.80 -1.70 5.44
CA ALA A 302 23.87 -1.12 6.22
C ALA A 302 23.54 0.33 6.61
N ALA A 303 23.79 0.69 7.87
CA ALA A 303 23.54 2.00 8.41
C ALA A 303 24.46 3.08 7.78
N GLY A 304 23.99 4.33 7.77
CA GLY A 304 24.76 5.47 7.31
C GLY A 304 24.88 5.64 5.79
N ILE A 305 24.20 4.78 5.00
CA ILE A 305 24.23 4.87 3.53
C ILE A 305 22.92 5.45 3.03
N ASP A 306 23.02 6.64 2.42
CA ASP A 306 21.90 7.36 1.85
C ASP A 306 22.21 7.76 0.41
N TYR A 307 21.17 7.97 -0.40
CA TYR A 307 21.26 8.14 -1.85
C TYR A 307 20.60 9.44 -2.32
N MET A 308 20.89 9.83 -3.57
CA MET A 308 20.27 10.94 -4.30
C MET A 308 20.55 12.32 -3.69
N MET A 309 21.75 12.53 -3.12
CA MET A 309 22.16 13.77 -2.46
C MET A 309 22.98 14.69 -3.37
N ASP A 310 23.05 14.41 -4.67
CA ASP A 310 23.70 15.26 -5.66
C ASP A 310 22.84 15.43 -6.92
N PRO A 311 23.01 16.56 -7.66
CA PRO A 311 22.19 16.86 -8.83
C PRO A 311 22.27 15.83 -9.95
N ALA A 312 23.43 15.23 -10.18
CA ALA A 312 23.66 14.30 -11.29
C ALA A 312 22.95 12.98 -11.04
N THR A 313 23.16 12.39 -9.86
CA THR A 313 22.47 11.15 -9.45
C THR A 313 20.95 11.36 -9.39
N PHE A 314 20.49 12.47 -8.80
CA PHE A 314 19.07 12.80 -8.77
C PHE A 314 18.45 12.84 -10.18
N GLN A 315 19.10 13.57 -11.10
CA GLN A 315 18.60 13.72 -12.48
C GLN A 315 18.56 12.38 -13.23
N GLN A 316 19.57 11.51 -13.04
CA GLN A 316 19.58 10.17 -13.62
C GLN A 316 18.41 9.34 -13.10
N VAL A 317 18.22 9.29 -11.78
CA VAL A 317 17.14 8.52 -11.16
C VAL A 317 15.75 9.03 -11.59
N GLN A 318 15.55 10.35 -11.68
CA GLN A 318 14.28 10.92 -12.16
C GLN A 318 13.99 10.57 -13.62
N ASN A 319 15.01 10.47 -14.48
CA ASN A 319 14.89 9.98 -15.85
C ASN A 319 14.67 8.45 -15.93
N GLY A 320 14.76 7.71 -14.84
CA GLY A 320 14.67 6.25 -14.87
C GLY A 320 15.94 5.58 -15.42
N ILE A 321 17.10 6.21 -15.24
CA ILE A 321 18.41 5.64 -15.59
C ILE A 321 18.92 4.84 -14.39
N ASP A 322 19.42 3.65 -14.62
CA ASP A 322 20.13 2.86 -13.61
C ASP A 322 21.52 3.48 -13.35
N THR A 323 21.73 3.97 -12.15
CA THR A 323 23.01 4.58 -11.73
C THR A 323 24.12 3.57 -11.46
N GLY A 324 23.80 2.29 -11.45
CA GLY A 324 24.73 1.22 -11.05
C GLY A 324 24.94 1.11 -9.54
N LEU A 325 24.39 2.02 -8.73
CA LEU A 325 24.41 1.92 -7.27
C LEU A 325 23.48 0.80 -6.80
N ARG A 326 23.85 0.14 -5.69
CA ARG A 326 23.07 -0.95 -5.09
C ARG A 326 23.01 -0.78 -3.57
N ASN A 327 21.94 -1.28 -2.96
CA ASN A 327 21.84 -1.38 -1.51
C ASN A 327 22.94 -2.28 -0.96
N GLN A 328 23.57 -1.84 0.12
CA GLN A 328 24.52 -2.66 0.86
C GLN A 328 23.76 -3.31 2.02
N LEU A 329 23.90 -4.63 2.15
CA LEU A 329 23.25 -5.39 3.21
C LEU A 329 24.06 -5.32 4.50
N ASP A 330 23.37 -5.25 5.63
CA ASP A 330 23.98 -5.54 6.93
C ASP A 330 24.28 -7.05 7.01
N PRO A 331 25.47 -7.47 7.41
CA PRO A 331 25.83 -8.87 7.49
C PRO A 331 25.07 -9.63 8.60
N GLN A 332 24.44 -8.91 9.55
CA GLN A 332 23.72 -9.50 10.67
C GLN A 332 22.22 -9.36 10.48
N PRO A 333 21.43 -10.46 10.48
CA PRO A 333 19.98 -10.37 10.58
C PRO A 333 19.57 -9.69 11.90
N ARG A 334 18.59 -8.79 11.82
CA ARG A 334 18.11 -8.02 12.99
C ARG A 334 16.59 -8.08 13.10
N TYR A 335 16.09 -7.94 14.30
CA TYR A 335 14.70 -7.56 14.52
C TYR A 335 14.48 -6.13 14.04
N LEU A 336 13.25 -5.80 13.65
CA LEU A 336 12.88 -4.44 13.28
C LEU A 336 13.03 -3.49 14.47
N ASN A 337 14.01 -2.60 14.43
CA ASN A 337 14.32 -1.67 15.53
C ASN A 337 14.51 -0.22 15.08
N SER A 338 14.53 0.05 13.77
CA SER A 338 14.88 1.37 13.22
C SER A 338 14.11 1.65 11.93
N GLY A 339 14.08 2.92 11.51
CA GLY A 339 13.49 3.31 10.24
C GLY A 339 14.16 2.65 9.03
N ARG A 340 15.49 2.43 9.08
CA ARG A 340 16.21 1.71 8.03
C ARG A 340 15.81 0.24 7.96
N GLY A 341 15.64 -0.41 9.11
CA GLY A 341 15.16 -1.79 9.17
C GLY A 341 13.77 -1.93 8.56
N LEU A 342 12.83 -1.05 8.92
CA LEU A 342 11.49 -1.00 8.33
C LEU A 342 11.55 -0.74 6.81
N GLY A 343 12.41 0.19 6.37
CA GLY A 343 12.61 0.47 4.95
C GLY A 343 13.13 -0.75 4.19
N ALA A 344 14.11 -1.46 4.74
CA ALA A 344 14.64 -2.68 4.12
C ALA A 344 13.58 -3.78 4.03
N TYR A 345 12.81 -4.01 5.10
CA TYR A 345 11.73 -4.98 5.13
C TYR A 345 10.72 -4.74 4.00
N THR A 346 10.21 -3.50 3.90
CA THR A 346 9.17 -3.15 2.93
C THR A 346 9.67 -2.99 1.50
N HIS A 347 10.98 -2.89 1.30
CA HIS A 347 11.59 -2.88 -0.03
C HIS A 347 11.71 -4.27 -0.65
N LEU A 348 11.78 -5.31 0.20
CA LEU A 348 11.97 -6.70 -0.20
C LEU A 348 10.73 -7.57 0.05
N ASP A 349 9.65 -7.02 0.60
CA ASP A 349 8.47 -7.77 1.02
C ASP A 349 7.61 -8.28 -0.15
N VAL A 350 6.83 -9.31 0.16
CA VAL A 350 5.59 -9.63 -0.56
C VAL A 350 4.48 -8.87 0.13
N LEU A 351 3.81 -7.94 -0.54
CA LEU A 351 2.97 -6.87 0.04
C LEU A 351 2.06 -7.26 1.21
N TYR A 352 1.56 -8.50 1.25
CA TYR A 352 0.76 -9.03 2.37
C TYR A 352 1.58 -9.76 3.44
N GLN A 353 2.91 -9.87 3.28
CA GLN A 353 3.78 -10.68 4.13
C GLN A 353 3.64 -10.33 5.61
N ALA A 354 3.66 -9.04 5.97
CA ALA A 354 3.55 -8.59 7.35
C ALA A 354 2.24 -9.05 8.01
N TYR A 355 1.15 -9.00 7.29
CA TYR A 355 -0.19 -9.34 7.80
C TYR A 355 -0.43 -10.84 7.83
N PHE A 356 0.17 -11.57 6.88
CA PHE A 356 0.20 -13.03 6.94
C PHE A 356 1.04 -13.51 8.13
N THR A 357 2.19 -12.87 8.38
CA THR A 357 3.00 -13.14 9.57
C THR A 357 2.24 -12.77 10.85
N ALA A 358 1.52 -11.64 10.87
CA ALA A 358 0.65 -11.28 11.99
C ALA A 358 -0.41 -12.38 12.27
N TYR A 359 -1.05 -12.92 11.23
CA TYR A 359 -1.95 -14.07 11.34
C TYR A 359 -1.26 -15.28 12.02
N LEU A 360 -0.02 -15.59 11.62
CA LEU A 360 0.74 -16.69 12.22
C LEU A 360 1.08 -16.42 13.69
N VAL A 361 1.46 -15.19 14.03
CA VAL A 361 1.73 -14.77 15.43
C VAL A 361 0.47 -14.89 16.28
N LEU A 362 -0.68 -14.38 15.81
CA LEU A 362 -1.95 -14.46 16.54
C LEU A 362 -2.33 -15.91 16.87
N ASN A 363 -2.16 -16.83 15.92
CA ASN A 363 -2.35 -18.26 16.17
C ASN A 363 -1.32 -18.82 17.18
N THR A 364 -0.06 -18.44 17.07
CA THR A 364 1.03 -18.95 17.92
C THR A 364 0.82 -18.56 19.39
N ILE A 365 0.39 -17.33 19.65
CA ILE A 365 0.12 -16.85 21.02
C ILE A 365 -1.28 -17.23 21.53
N GLY A 366 -2.07 -17.95 20.71
CA GLY A 366 -3.37 -18.49 21.11
C GLY A 366 -4.48 -17.45 21.23
N VAL A 367 -4.47 -16.41 20.38
CA VAL A 367 -5.57 -15.43 20.35
C VAL A 367 -6.88 -16.14 19.97
N PRO A 368 -7.95 -15.97 20.77
CA PRO A 368 -9.26 -16.53 20.43
C PRO A 368 -9.78 -16.00 19.09
N VAL A 369 -10.65 -16.77 18.44
CA VAL A 369 -11.43 -16.26 17.32
C VAL A 369 -12.40 -15.19 17.80
N ASN A 370 -12.83 -14.31 16.88
CA ASN A 370 -13.85 -13.30 17.19
C ASN A 370 -15.09 -13.96 17.81
N PRO A 371 -15.66 -13.39 18.89
CA PRO A 371 -16.84 -13.95 19.57
C PRO A 371 -18.05 -14.19 18.65
N GLY A 372 -18.16 -13.46 17.52
CA GLY A 372 -19.19 -13.66 16.50
C GLY A 372 -18.91 -14.80 15.52
N ASN A 373 -17.79 -15.51 15.64
CA ASN A 373 -17.48 -16.69 14.83
C ASN A 373 -18.53 -17.79 15.09
N PRO A 374 -19.23 -18.32 14.07
CA PRO A 374 -20.32 -19.30 14.26
C PRO A 374 -19.87 -20.62 14.88
N TYR A 375 -18.57 -20.88 14.94
CA TYR A 375 -18.01 -22.09 15.54
C TYR A 375 -17.38 -21.86 16.93
N ALA A 376 -17.35 -20.60 17.43
CA ALA A 376 -16.73 -20.30 18.72
C ALA A 376 -17.27 -21.17 19.86
N ASP A 377 -18.58 -21.33 19.92
CA ASP A 377 -19.29 -22.13 20.95
C ASP A 377 -19.83 -23.46 20.41
N SER A 378 -19.42 -23.90 19.21
CA SER A 378 -19.93 -25.12 18.63
C SER A 378 -19.42 -26.36 19.37
N ARG A 379 -20.35 -27.21 19.78
CA ARG A 379 -20.06 -28.46 20.49
C ARG A 379 -19.63 -29.60 19.56
N THR A 380 -19.91 -29.50 18.27
CA THR A 380 -19.78 -30.65 17.35
C THR A 380 -18.96 -30.31 16.10
N GLN A 381 -18.62 -29.07 15.88
CA GLN A 381 -17.93 -28.62 14.66
C GLN A 381 -16.86 -27.56 14.98
N ASN A 382 -15.80 -27.55 14.19
CA ASN A 382 -14.81 -26.49 14.14
C ASN A 382 -14.86 -25.83 12.75
N GLY A 383 -14.55 -24.52 12.69
CA GLY A 383 -14.31 -23.85 11.41
C GLY A 383 -13.11 -24.46 10.69
N PHE A 384 -13.21 -24.63 9.36
CA PHE A 384 -12.09 -25.10 8.54
C PHE A 384 -12.14 -24.48 7.14
N GLY A 385 -13.02 -24.94 6.23
CA GLY A 385 -13.21 -24.36 4.89
C GLY A 385 -13.86 -22.98 4.92
N THR A 386 -14.60 -22.68 6.00
CA THR A 386 -15.14 -21.39 6.39
C THR A 386 -14.82 -21.15 7.86
N PHE A 387 -14.53 -19.92 8.25
CA PHE A 387 -14.24 -19.52 9.63
C PHE A 387 -13.12 -20.32 10.34
N GLY A 388 -12.23 -20.95 9.57
CA GLY A 388 -11.05 -21.66 10.07
C GLY A 388 -9.74 -21.11 9.51
N GLN A 389 -8.63 -21.65 9.97
CA GLN A 389 -7.29 -21.16 9.59
C GLN A 389 -7.05 -21.12 8.06
N PRO A 390 -7.45 -22.12 7.25
CA PRO A 390 -7.30 -22.02 5.79
C PRO A 390 -8.08 -20.86 5.18
N ASP A 391 -9.29 -20.58 5.67
CA ASP A 391 -10.11 -19.45 5.22
C ASP A 391 -9.47 -18.10 5.58
N PHE A 392 -8.95 -17.98 6.81
CA PHE A 392 -8.25 -16.76 7.29
C PHE A 392 -7.03 -16.46 6.43
N ALA A 393 -6.15 -17.44 6.26
CA ALA A 393 -4.91 -17.33 5.48
C ALA A 393 -5.18 -16.93 4.02
N ALA A 394 -6.12 -17.63 3.37
CA ALA A 394 -6.49 -17.36 1.98
C ALA A 394 -7.12 -15.97 1.82
N THR A 395 -7.95 -15.54 2.78
CA THR A 395 -8.63 -14.24 2.71
C THR A 395 -7.66 -13.07 2.87
N VAL A 396 -6.68 -13.17 3.78
CA VAL A 396 -5.63 -12.15 3.94
C VAL A 396 -4.82 -11.99 2.65
N ALA A 397 -4.47 -13.08 1.98
CA ALA A 397 -3.72 -13.01 0.73
C ALA A 397 -4.59 -12.45 -0.44
N ALA A 398 -5.85 -12.87 -0.54
CA ALA A 398 -6.75 -12.44 -1.60
C ALA A 398 -7.08 -10.95 -1.52
N ILE A 399 -7.41 -10.44 -0.34
CA ILE A 399 -7.79 -9.04 -0.16
C ILE A 399 -6.66 -8.07 -0.54
N ALA A 400 -5.40 -8.48 -0.38
CA ALA A 400 -4.25 -7.68 -0.79
C ALA A 400 -4.23 -7.40 -2.29
N GLY A 401 -4.63 -8.37 -3.12
CA GLY A 401 -4.74 -8.19 -4.57
C GLY A 401 -5.84 -7.20 -4.95
N PHE A 402 -7.00 -7.27 -4.33
CA PHE A 402 -8.10 -6.32 -4.55
C PHE A 402 -7.74 -4.91 -4.11
N ALA A 403 -7.08 -4.78 -2.96
CA ALA A 403 -6.57 -3.53 -2.45
C ALA A 403 -5.58 -2.86 -3.43
N LEU A 404 -4.71 -3.65 -4.06
CA LEU A 404 -3.77 -3.15 -5.05
C LEU A 404 -4.48 -2.63 -6.32
N ASN A 405 -5.44 -3.36 -6.85
CA ASN A 405 -6.20 -2.91 -8.03
C ASN A 405 -6.92 -1.59 -7.75
N CYS A 406 -7.57 -1.48 -6.58
CA CYS A 406 -8.25 -0.28 -6.15
C CYS A 406 -7.31 0.94 -6.09
N VAL A 407 -6.20 0.82 -5.36
CA VAL A 407 -5.27 1.95 -5.19
C VAL A 407 -4.55 2.32 -6.50
N TRP A 408 -4.34 1.36 -7.42
CA TRP A 408 -3.72 1.63 -8.71
C TRP A 408 -4.57 2.54 -9.58
N TYR A 409 -5.90 2.39 -9.54
CA TYR A 409 -6.82 3.33 -10.17
C TYR A 409 -6.66 4.75 -9.61
N HIS A 410 -6.71 4.90 -8.27
CA HIS A 410 -6.56 6.20 -7.63
C HIS A 410 -5.21 6.86 -7.93
N LYS A 411 -4.11 6.08 -7.94
CA LYS A 411 -2.78 6.59 -8.24
C LYS A 411 -2.66 7.16 -9.66
N TRP A 412 -3.04 6.36 -10.64
CA TRP A 412 -2.75 6.63 -12.04
C TRP A 412 -3.83 7.47 -12.75
N TYR A 413 -5.08 7.31 -12.36
CA TYR A 413 -6.21 7.89 -13.09
C TYR A 413 -6.91 9.03 -12.34
N VAL A 414 -6.58 9.25 -11.06
CA VAL A 414 -7.18 10.32 -10.26
C VAL A 414 -6.13 11.33 -9.79
N HIS A 415 -5.18 10.92 -8.94
CA HIS A 415 -4.41 11.90 -8.16
C HIS A 415 -3.07 12.29 -8.74
N LEU A 416 -2.32 11.38 -9.38
CA LEU A 416 -0.99 11.65 -9.99
C LEU A 416 -0.03 12.44 -9.08
N ARG A 417 -0.08 12.25 -7.77
CA ARG A 417 0.78 12.99 -6.84
C ARG A 417 2.24 12.63 -7.03
N HIS A 418 3.12 13.63 -7.04
CA HIS A 418 4.57 13.42 -7.10
C HIS A 418 5.13 12.78 -5.83
N ARG A 419 6.36 12.26 -5.92
CA ARG A 419 7.07 11.63 -4.80
C ARG A 419 7.80 12.66 -3.94
N PRO A 420 8.08 12.38 -2.63
CA PRO A 420 8.79 13.29 -1.74
C PRO A 420 10.17 13.73 -2.25
N GLU A 421 10.91 12.87 -2.92
CA GLU A 421 12.19 13.20 -3.55
C GLU A 421 12.07 14.38 -4.52
N SER A 422 10.97 14.45 -5.28
CA SER A 422 10.69 15.61 -6.15
C SER A 422 10.35 16.86 -5.35
N GLY A 423 9.71 16.71 -4.19
CA GLY A 423 9.49 17.82 -3.23
C GLY A 423 10.81 18.37 -2.70
N GLY A 424 11.74 17.51 -2.28
CA GLY A 424 13.07 17.89 -1.88
C GLY A 424 13.86 18.59 -2.99
N ALA A 425 13.68 18.15 -4.24
CA ALA A 425 14.30 18.83 -5.39
C ALA A 425 13.77 20.26 -5.60
N ILE A 426 12.47 20.49 -5.40
CA ILE A 426 11.87 21.83 -5.47
C ILE A 426 12.45 22.72 -4.38
N VAL A 427 12.53 22.24 -3.14
CA VAL A 427 13.15 22.96 -2.01
C VAL A 427 14.59 23.34 -2.34
N ARG A 428 15.38 22.38 -2.84
CA ARG A 428 16.76 22.63 -3.28
C ARG A 428 16.85 23.72 -4.35
N GLN A 429 16.03 23.66 -5.38
CA GLN A 429 16.06 24.63 -6.48
C GLN A 429 15.75 26.05 -6.00
N ILE A 430 14.82 26.20 -5.05
CA ILE A 430 14.50 27.49 -4.44
C ILE A 430 15.70 27.98 -3.59
N LEU A 431 16.19 27.17 -2.65
CA LEU A 431 17.23 27.56 -1.70
C LEU A 431 18.61 27.83 -2.35
N THR A 432 18.89 27.20 -3.50
CA THR A 432 20.11 27.44 -4.27
C THR A 432 19.99 28.57 -5.30
N GLY A 433 18.82 29.19 -5.43
CA GLY A 433 18.57 30.28 -6.39
C GLY A 433 18.47 29.84 -7.85
N HIS A 434 18.42 28.53 -8.13
CA HIS A 434 18.29 27.99 -9.49
C HIS A 434 16.85 27.88 -9.98
N GLY A 435 15.86 28.07 -9.11
CA GLY A 435 14.46 27.82 -9.38
C GLY A 435 13.56 29.03 -9.26
N ARG A 436 13.92 30.20 -9.82
CA ARG A 436 13.08 31.42 -9.75
C ARG A 436 11.64 31.23 -10.23
N THR A 437 11.39 30.29 -11.13
CA THR A 437 10.04 29.93 -11.58
C THR A 437 9.27 29.09 -10.56
N LEU A 438 9.93 28.59 -9.52
CA LEU A 438 9.37 27.77 -8.44
C LEU A 438 9.14 28.57 -7.16
N ASP A 439 9.53 29.85 -7.12
CA ASP A 439 9.35 30.71 -5.95
C ASP A 439 7.86 30.81 -5.57
N GLY A 440 7.56 30.67 -4.27
CA GLY A 440 6.19 30.67 -3.74
C GLY A 440 5.36 29.41 -4.01
N ARG A 441 5.95 28.35 -4.58
CA ARG A 441 5.23 27.08 -4.82
C ARG A 441 5.26 26.12 -3.64
N VAL A 442 6.20 26.27 -2.73
CA VAL A 442 6.26 25.56 -1.44
C VAL A 442 6.09 26.56 -0.32
N ASN A 443 5.48 26.11 0.77
CA ASN A 443 5.28 26.96 1.95
C ASN A 443 6.61 27.26 2.65
N ASP A 444 6.74 28.46 3.21
CA ASP A 444 7.94 28.92 3.91
C ASP A 444 8.29 28.07 5.15
N ASN A 445 7.32 27.35 5.70
CA ASN A 445 7.56 26.47 6.85
C ASN A 445 8.62 25.39 6.56
N VAL A 446 8.73 24.90 5.31
CA VAL A 446 9.76 23.94 4.93
C VAL A 446 11.07 24.65 4.53
N LEU A 447 10.99 25.79 3.86
CA LEU A 447 12.19 26.52 3.42
C LEU A 447 13.01 27.05 4.61
N ASN A 448 12.34 27.41 5.71
CA ASN A 448 12.94 27.89 6.94
C ASN A 448 13.14 26.79 8.01
N SER A 449 12.88 25.55 7.66
CA SER A 449 12.89 24.41 8.59
C SER A 449 14.29 24.08 9.10
N MET A 450 14.38 23.77 10.39
CA MET A 450 15.59 23.23 11.01
C MET A 450 15.96 21.86 10.41
N ALA A 451 14.98 21.01 10.08
CA ALA A 451 15.21 19.72 9.42
C ALA A 451 15.99 19.87 8.11
N VAL A 452 15.59 20.83 7.26
CA VAL A 452 16.26 21.11 5.98
C VAL A 452 17.70 21.61 6.21
N GLN A 453 17.93 22.48 7.20
CA GLN A 453 19.26 22.96 7.54
C GLN A 453 20.15 21.84 8.12
N ARG A 454 19.61 20.95 8.94
CA ARG A 454 20.33 19.78 9.46
C ARG A 454 20.67 18.80 8.33
N SER A 455 19.78 18.61 7.35
CA SER A 455 20.04 17.80 6.17
C SER A 455 21.18 18.39 5.34
N PHE A 456 21.15 19.70 5.09
CA PHE A 456 22.25 20.39 4.42
C PHE A 456 23.60 20.27 5.18
N ALA A 457 23.57 20.43 6.49
CA ALA A 457 24.79 20.29 7.31
C ALA A 457 25.38 18.86 7.24
N ARG A 458 24.52 17.84 7.11
CA ARG A 458 24.96 16.45 7.00
C ARG A 458 25.45 16.07 5.61
N TYR A 459 24.76 16.52 4.56
CA TYR A 459 24.96 16.02 3.19
C TYR A 459 25.56 17.05 2.22
N GLY A 460 25.60 18.32 2.56
CA GLY A 460 26.12 19.40 1.71
C GLY A 460 25.18 19.84 0.59
N ASP A 461 23.95 19.34 0.54
CA ASP A 461 22.91 19.76 -0.39
C ASP A 461 21.52 19.68 0.29
N TYR A 462 20.51 20.33 -0.32
CA TYR A 462 19.13 20.41 0.20
C TYR A 462 18.19 19.31 -0.31
N PHE A 463 18.67 18.33 -1.06
CA PHE A 463 17.85 17.19 -1.45
C PHE A 463 17.35 16.42 -0.23
N LEU A 464 16.16 15.81 -0.36
CA LEU A 464 15.68 14.84 0.62
C LEU A 464 16.41 13.50 0.39
N SER A 465 17.22 13.05 1.35
CA SER A 465 17.97 11.80 1.23
C SER A 465 17.05 10.58 1.13
N GLN A 466 17.41 9.68 0.25
CA GLN A 466 16.65 8.45 -0.02
C GLN A 466 17.36 7.23 0.57
N ALA A 467 16.57 6.26 1.11
CA ALA A 467 17.13 5.01 1.63
C ALA A 467 17.57 4.05 0.51
N PHE A 468 17.09 4.25 -0.71
CA PHE A 468 17.32 3.36 -1.84
C PHE A 468 18.00 4.09 -3.00
N PRO A 469 18.92 3.42 -3.73
CA PRO A 469 19.65 4.06 -4.83
C PRO A 469 18.76 4.52 -5.98
N GLU A 470 17.63 3.86 -6.18
CA GLU A 470 16.62 4.23 -7.15
C GLU A 470 15.60 5.25 -6.63
N GLY A 471 15.66 5.63 -5.35
CA GLY A 471 14.65 6.45 -4.70
C GLY A 471 13.27 5.81 -4.70
N SER A 472 12.24 6.57 -5.02
CA SER A 472 10.86 6.08 -5.05
C SER A 472 10.59 5.13 -6.22
N PRO A 473 9.60 4.22 -6.08
CA PRO A 473 9.09 3.43 -7.20
C PRO A 473 8.54 4.27 -8.34
N THR A 474 8.49 3.70 -9.56
CA THR A 474 8.01 4.35 -10.78
C THR A 474 6.48 4.30 -10.92
N HIS A 475 5.78 4.80 -9.90
CA HIS A 475 4.33 5.04 -9.89
C HIS A 475 3.98 6.23 -8.98
N PRO A 476 2.82 6.89 -9.15
CA PRO A 476 2.42 8.03 -8.33
C PRO A 476 2.39 7.73 -6.83
N ALA A 477 2.56 8.76 -6.00
CA ALA A 477 2.65 8.59 -4.56
C ALA A 477 1.29 8.24 -3.92
N TYR A 478 0.26 8.98 -4.24
CA TYR A 478 -1.00 9.02 -3.51
C TYR A 478 -2.15 8.26 -4.20
N PRO A 479 -2.90 7.49 -3.43
CA PRO A 479 -2.65 6.91 -2.10
C PRO A 479 -1.52 5.86 -2.12
N THR A 480 -1.01 5.36 -0.97
CA THR A 480 0.07 4.36 -0.98
C THR A 480 -0.44 2.92 -1.14
N GLY A 481 0.30 2.10 -1.91
CA GLY A 481 0.01 0.66 -2.09
C GLY A 481 0.08 -0.12 -0.77
N HIS A 482 1.16 0.05 -0.01
CA HIS A 482 1.34 -0.59 1.29
C HIS A 482 0.23 -0.21 2.29
N GLY A 483 -0.21 1.05 2.31
CA GLY A 483 -1.27 1.49 3.22
C GLY A 483 -2.64 0.89 2.91
N VAL A 484 -3.03 0.79 1.62
CA VAL A 484 -4.32 0.18 1.28
C VAL A 484 -4.31 -1.32 1.55
N VAL A 485 -3.21 -2.02 1.27
CA VAL A 485 -3.05 -3.43 1.63
C VAL A 485 -3.05 -3.59 3.15
N ALA A 486 -2.40 -2.69 3.89
CA ALA A 486 -2.42 -2.67 5.35
C ALA A 486 -3.84 -2.61 5.90
N GLY A 487 -4.59 -1.56 5.54
CA GLY A 487 -5.96 -1.37 6.01
C GLY A 487 -6.86 -2.54 5.68
N ALA A 488 -6.74 -3.09 4.46
CA ALA A 488 -7.53 -4.24 4.04
C ALA A 488 -7.18 -5.51 4.85
N CYS A 489 -5.90 -5.85 4.96
CA CYS A 489 -5.48 -7.08 5.63
C CYS A 489 -5.75 -7.06 7.15
N ILE A 490 -5.49 -5.92 7.84
CA ILE A 490 -5.79 -5.85 9.27
C ILE A 490 -7.29 -5.94 9.55
N THR A 491 -8.13 -5.42 8.67
CA THR A 491 -9.59 -5.52 8.78
C THR A 491 -10.04 -6.98 8.69
N ILE A 492 -9.45 -7.77 7.79
CA ILE A 492 -9.70 -9.22 7.74
C ILE A 492 -9.28 -9.89 9.05
N LEU A 493 -8.11 -9.53 9.63
CA LEU A 493 -7.67 -10.11 10.88
C LEU A 493 -8.59 -9.73 12.06
N LYS A 494 -9.06 -8.47 12.12
CA LYS A 494 -10.06 -8.02 13.12
C LYS A 494 -11.40 -8.73 12.99
N PHE A 495 -11.82 -9.08 11.77
CA PHE A 495 -13.02 -9.85 11.54
C PHE A 495 -12.91 -11.29 12.10
N PHE A 496 -11.74 -11.90 12.02
CA PHE A 496 -11.57 -13.31 12.39
C PHE A 496 -11.11 -13.52 13.85
N PHE A 497 -10.38 -12.58 14.46
CA PHE A 497 -9.79 -12.71 15.79
C PHE A 497 -10.46 -11.79 16.82
N ASP A 498 -10.36 -12.17 18.10
CA ASP A 498 -10.76 -11.32 19.22
C ASP A 498 -9.78 -10.13 19.33
N GLY A 499 -10.26 -8.95 18.94
CA GLY A 499 -9.47 -7.73 18.95
C GLY A 499 -9.16 -7.18 20.34
N ASP A 500 -9.91 -7.54 21.36
CA ASP A 500 -9.76 -7.04 22.73
C ASP A 500 -8.79 -7.90 23.55
N PHE A 501 -8.34 -9.03 23.00
CA PHE A 501 -7.35 -9.88 23.65
C PHE A 501 -6.06 -9.11 23.91
N VAL A 502 -5.61 -9.13 25.18
CA VAL A 502 -4.35 -8.51 25.62
C VAL A 502 -3.18 -9.44 25.29
N ILE A 503 -2.20 -8.93 24.56
CA ILE A 503 -1.03 -9.71 24.16
C ILE A 503 -0.18 -10.05 25.38
N PRO A 504 0.07 -11.34 25.67
CA PRO A 504 0.86 -11.75 26.82
C PRO A 504 2.35 -11.52 26.57
N HIS A 505 3.09 -11.20 27.64
CA HIS A 505 4.55 -11.10 27.63
C HIS A 505 5.13 -10.25 26.48
N PRO A 506 4.70 -8.98 26.35
CA PRO A 506 5.18 -8.14 25.26
C PRO A 506 6.69 -7.93 25.32
N VAL A 507 7.30 -7.78 24.15
CA VAL A 507 8.76 -7.66 23.98
C VAL A 507 9.12 -6.40 23.20
N VAL A 508 10.38 -5.99 23.31
CA VAL A 508 10.93 -4.89 22.50
C VAL A 508 12.31 -5.30 21.97
N PRO A 509 12.66 -4.99 20.73
CA PRO A 509 14.01 -5.21 20.22
C PRO A 509 15.04 -4.39 20.98
N SER A 510 16.23 -4.97 21.24
CA SER A 510 17.38 -4.22 21.73
C SER A 510 17.78 -3.12 20.74
N SER A 511 18.49 -2.09 21.20
CA SER A 511 18.98 -0.97 20.36
C SER A 511 19.74 -1.46 19.12
N ASP A 512 20.53 -2.54 19.26
CA ASP A 512 21.26 -3.16 18.15
C ASP A 512 20.40 -4.10 17.29
N GLY A 513 19.15 -4.39 17.70
CA GLY A 513 18.23 -5.27 17.00
C GLY A 513 18.61 -6.76 17.03
N LEU A 514 19.59 -7.18 17.84
CA LEU A 514 20.07 -8.57 17.85
C LEU A 514 19.28 -9.48 18.79
N SER A 515 18.55 -8.91 19.74
CA SER A 515 17.78 -9.65 20.73
C SER A 515 16.44 -8.99 21.03
N LEU A 516 15.53 -9.76 21.62
CA LEU A 516 14.28 -9.28 22.20
C LEU A 516 14.42 -9.25 23.72
N VAL A 517 13.98 -8.17 24.34
CA VAL A 517 13.91 -8.05 25.80
C VAL A 517 12.45 -7.85 26.23
N PRO A 518 12.05 -8.29 27.44
CA PRO A 518 10.70 -8.05 27.94
C PRO A 518 10.36 -6.55 27.96
N TYR A 519 9.18 -6.19 27.50
CA TYR A 519 8.68 -4.82 27.64
C TYR A 519 8.02 -4.66 29.01
N THR A 520 8.53 -3.72 29.81
CA THR A 520 8.09 -3.46 31.19
C THR A 520 7.47 -2.08 31.39
N GLY A 521 7.05 -1.42 30.31
CA GLY A 521 6.35 -0.12 30.39
C GLY A 521 5.04 -0.21 31.17
N GLY A 522 4.63 0.89 31.78
CA GLY A 522 3.39 0.95 32.58
C GLY A 522 2.11 0.65 31.80
N ASP A 523 2.19 0.67 30.47
CA ASP A 523 1.11 0.40 29.52
C ASP A 523 1.15 -1.04 28.92
N ALA A 524 2.05 -1.90 29.40
CA ALA A 524 2.19 -3.28 28.91
C ALA A 524 0.86 -4.06 28.95
N GLY A 525 0.05 -3.87 29.99
CA GLY A 525 -1.28 -4.50 30.14
C GLY A 525 -2.37 -3.91 29.24
N GLN A 526 -2.07 -2.90 28.42
CA GLN A 526 -3.00 -2.25 27.51
C GLN A 526 -2.72 -2.59 26.04
N ILE A 527 -1.73 -3.43 25.77
CA ILE A 527 -1.33 -3.86 24.42
C ILE A 527 -2.34 -4.91 23.93
N THR A 528 -3.33 -4.48 23.16
CA THR A 528 -4.39 -5.35 22.60
C THR A 528 -4.12 -5.75 21.16
N VAL A 529 -4.77 -6.81 20.69
CA VAL A 529 -4.73 -7.22 19.28
C VAL A 529 -5.19 -6.10 18.36
N ASN A 530 -6.30 -5.40 18.68
CA ASN A 530 -6.76 -4.25 17.90
C ASN A 530 -5.70 -3.15 17.79
N GLY A 531 -5.06 -2.79 18.91
CA GLY A 531 -4.01 -1.78 18.94
C GLY A 531 -2.78 -2.19 18.12
N GLU A 532 -2.37 -3.45 18.23
CA GLU A 532 -1.22 -3.97 17.49
C GLU A 532 -1.49 -4.13 15.99
N LEU A 533 -2.73 -4.43 15.58
CA LEU A 533 -3.15 -4.43 14.18
C LEU A 533 -3.16 -3.01 13.59
N ASN A 534 -3.63 -2.00 14.33
CA ASN A 534 -3.49 -0.61 13.89
C ASN A 534 -2.01 -0.21 13.78
N LYS A 535 -1.20 -0.55 14.79
CA LYS A 535 0.23 -0.23 14.83
C LYS A 535 1.01 -0.86 13.67
N ILE A 536 0.79 -2.16 13.35
CA ILE A 536 1.47 -2.81 12.24
C ILE A 536 1.10 -2.16 10.89
N ALA A 537 -0.13 -1.68 10.72
CA ALA A 537 -0.53 -0.99 9.50
C ALA A 537 0.33 0.25 9.26
N HIS A 538 0.54 1.08 10.27
CA HIS A 538 1.43 2.25 10.17
C HIS A 538 2.91 1.85 10.13
N ASN A 539 3.38 0.90 10.94
CA ASN A 539 4.77 0.46 10.89
C ASN A 539 5.19 0.06 9.46
N ILE A 540 4.39 -0.75 8.79
CA ILE A 540 4.69 -1.23 7.45
C ILE A 540 4.52 -0.10 6.42
N SER A 541 3.45 0.68 6.52
CA SER A 541 3.20 1.76 5.56
C SER A 541 4.21 2.91 5.69
N PHE A 542 4.63 3.28 6.90
CA PHE A 542 5.67 4.27 7.13
C PHE A 542 7.08 3.70 6.88
N GLY A 543 7.26 2.39 7.11
CA GLY A 543 8.45 1.66 6.71
C GLY A 543 8.69 1.73 5.20
N HIS A 544 7.61 1.61 4.40
CA HIS A 544 7.66 1.85 2.97
C HIS A 544 7.66 3.35 2.62
N GLY A 545 7.17 4.23 3.48
CA GLY A 545 6.87 5.61 3.16
C GLY A 545 7.82 6.64 3.73
N ILE A 546 7.62 6.98 5.00
CA ILE A 546 8.27 8.10 5.68
C ILE A 546 9.76 7.82 5.88
N HIS A 547 10.10 6.66 6.43
CA HIS A 547 11.48 6.33 6.78
C HIS A 547 12.42 6.26 5.57
N PRO A 548 12.05 5.67 4.43
CA PRO A 548 12.90 5.71 3.24
C PRO A 548 12.82 7.02 2.45
N GLY A 549 11.87 7.90 2.73
CA GLY A 549 11.70 9.18 2.04
C GLY A 549 10.93 9.10 0.73
N ILE A 550 10.02 8.12 0.57
CA ILE A 550 9.36 7.82 -0.72
C ILE A 550 7.84 8.01 -0.74
N HIS A 551 7.19 8.18 0.43
CA HIS A 551 5.78 8.53 0.55
C HIS A 551 5.54 9.58 1.64
N TRP A 552 4.43 10.28 1.54
CA TRP A 552 3.95 11.28 2.49
C TRP A 552 3.11 10.63 3.59
N ARG A 553 2.97 11.27 4.75
CA ARG A 553 2.07 10.80 5.82
C ARG A 553 0.63 10.65 5.31
N SER A 554 0.10 11.65 4.65
CA SER A 554 -1.26 11.64 4.13
C SER A 554 -1.50 10.54 3.08
N ASP A 555 -0.45 10.10 2.34
CA ASP A 555 -0.57 8.95 1.44
C ASP A 555 -0.96 7.69 2.23
N THR A 556 -0.39 7.50 3.42
CA THR A 556 -0.63 6.35 4.29
C THR A 556 -1.99 6.43 4.98
N ASP A 557 -2.27 7.54 5.66
CA ASP A 557 -3.49 7.68 6.47
C ASP A 557 -4.75 7.48 5.62
N SER A 558 -4.80 8.10 4.43
CA SER A 558 -5.92 7.94 3.50
C SER A 558 -6.02 6.52 2.93
N SER A 559 -4.88 5.85 2.75
CA SER A 559 -4.83 4.50 2.19
C SER A 559 -5.33 3.45 3.16
N ILE A 560 -4.97 3.54 4.43
CA ILE A 560 -5.42 2.58 5.46
C ILE A 560 -6.95 2.63 5.56
N GLN A 561 -7.55 3.83 5.54
CA GLN A 561 -9.01 4.01 5.52
C GLN A 561 -9.65 3.42 4.27
N LEU A 562 -9.07 3.64 3.10
CA LEU A 562 -9.54 3.05 1.83
C LEU A 562 -9.49 1.52 1.88
N GLY A 563 -8.40 0.96 2.40
CA GLY A 563 -8.22 -0.49 2.56
C GLY A 563 -9.23 -1.12 3.51
N GLU A 564 -9.52 -0.48 4.65
CA GLU A 564 -10.56 -0.92 5.58
C GLU A 564 -11.93 -0.96 4.92
N ALA A 565 -12.32 0.11 4.22
CA ALA A 565 -13.61 0.18 3.55
C ALA A 565 -13.77 -0.89 2.47
N LEU A 566 -12.71 -1.13 1.67
CA LEU A 566 -12.66 -2.21 0.70
C LEU A 566 -12.88 -3.58 1.36
N ALA A 567 -12.16 -3.86 2.44
CA ALA A 567 -12.27 -5.14 3.14
C ALA A 567 -13.68 -5.36 3.73
N ILE A 568 -14.28 -4.32 4.30
CA ILE A 568 -15.66 -4.38 4.81
C ILE A 568 -16.63 -4.70 3.68
N SER A 569 -16.51 -4.06 2.52
CA SER A 569 -17.35 -4.33 1.34
C SER A 569 -17.22 -5.78 0.88
N VAL A 570 -16.00 -6.29 0.75
CA VAL A 570 -15.74 -7.68 0.36
C VAL A 570 -16.28 -8.68 1.40
N LEU A 571 -16.11 -8.41 2.68
CA LEU A 571 -16.64 -9.27 3.75
C LEU A 571 -18.16 -9.35 3.73
N GLN A 572 -18.86 -8.26 3.43
CA GLN A 572 -20.32 -8.24 3.31
C GLN A 572 -20.81 -9.08 2.13
N ASP A 573 -20.15 -9.02 0.99
CA ASP A 573 -20.48 -9.85 -0.15
C ASP A 573 -20.17 -11.32 0.11
N ARG A 574 -19.03 -11.62 0.74
CA ARG A 574 -18.69 -12.98 1.15
C ARG A 574 -19.68 -13.55 2.16
N ALA A 575 -20.19 -12.75 3.09
CA ALA A 575 -21.18 -13.19 4.07
C ALA A 575 -22.40 -13.86 3.42
N ARG A 576 -22.82 -13.38 2.25
CA ARG A 576 -23.93 -13.97 1.47
C ARG A 576 -23.63 -15.36 0.94
N THR A 577 -22.35 -15.71 0.81
CA THR A 577 -21.92 -17.01 0.27
C THR A 577 -21.85 -18.10 1.34
N TYR A 578 -21.78 -17.73 2.61
CA TYR A 578 -21.66 -18.67 3.74
C TYR A 578 -23.02 -19.34 4.05
N ASN A 579 -22.96 -20.58 4.47
CA ASN A 579 -24.15 -21.32 4.93
C ASN A 579 -24.41 -21.10 6.42
N GLU A 580 -23.34 -20.86 7.18
CA GLU A 580 -23.39 -20.54 8.61
C GLU A 580 -24.13 -19.23 8.84
N ARG A 581 -24.98 -19.18 9.87
CA ARG A 581 -25.61 -17.94 10.33
C ARG A 581 -24.70 -17.29 11.36
N PHE A 582 -24.35 -16.02 11.15
CA PHE A 582 -23.46 -15.31 12.05
C PHE A 582 -23.72 -13.81 12.06
N THR A 583 -23.24 -13.16 13.10
CA THR A 583 -23.07 -11.73 13.21
C THR A 583 -21.72 -11.47 13.88
N VAL A 584 -20.77 -10.94 13.14
CA VAL A 584 -19.44 -10.59 13.62
C VAL A 584 -19.37 -9.08 13.79
N ASN A 585 -19.05 -8.64 15.00
CA ASN A 585 -18.71 -7.26 15.33
C ASN A 585 -17.20 -7.15 15.51
N PHE A 586 -16.59 -6.11 14.99
CA PHE A 586 -15.18 -5.82 15.21
C PHE A 586 -14.93 -4.31 15.23
N THR A 587 -13.84 -3.92 15.90
CA THR A 587 -13.44 -2.52 16.03
C THR A 587 -12.70 -2.06 14.77
N LYS A 588 -13.20 -1.01 14.11
CA LYS A 588 -12.53 -0.35 12.98
C LYS A 588 -11.24 0.36 13.43
N ILE A 589 -10.48 0.81 12.45
CA ILE A 589 -9.22 1.53 12.71
C ILE A 589 -9.43 2.82 13.51
N ASP A 590 -10.58 3.48 13.37
CA ASP A 590 -10.97 4.70 14.08
C ASP A 590 -11.56 4.46 15.48
N GLY A 591 -11.66 3.21 15.92
CA GLY A 591 -12.26 2.82 17.20
C GLY A 591 -13.77 2.63 17.16
N THR A 592 -14.45 2.92 16.05
CA THR A 592 -15.89 2.63 15.91
C THR A 592 -16.11 1.15 15.53
N THR A 593 -17.35 0.67 15.66
CA THR A 593 -17.68 -0.74 15.39
C THR A 593 -18.19 -0.93 13.96
N ALA A 594 -17.70 -1.99 13.30
CA ALA A 594 -18.30 -2.54 12.09
C ALA A 594 -19.02 -3.85 12.40
N THR A 595 -20.11 -4.13 11.67
CA THR A 595 -20.90 -5.37 11.78
C THR A 595 -21.00 -6.04 10.43
N ILE A 596 -20.64 -7.31 10.37
CA ILE A 596 -20.86 -8.19 9.20
C ILE A 596 -21.82 -9.31 9.59
N SER A 597 -22.93 -9.41 8.90
CA SER A 597 -23.96 -10.41 9.19
C SER A 597 -24.59 -10.98 7.92
N ASN A 598 -25.05 -12.21 7.99
CA ASN A 598 -25.89 -12.84 6.96
C ASN A 598 -27.20 -13.38 7.53
N GLN A 599 -27.61 -12.89 8.69
CA GLN A 599 -28.89 -13.23 9.33
C GLN A 599 -30.06 -12.51 8.69
#